data_89aaf4c85bd3e52db4bc226cc194875b
#
_entry.id   89aaf4c85bd3e52db4bc226cc194875b
#
_cell.length_a   1.000
_cell.length_b   1.000
_cell.length_c   1.000
_cell.angle_alpha   90.00
_cell.angle_beta   90.00
_cell.angle_gamma   90.00
#
_symmetry.space_group_name_H-M   'P 1'
#
loop_
_entity.id
_entity.type
_entity.pdbx_description
1 polymer ?
#
loop_
_entity_poly.entity_id
_entity_poly.type
_entity_poly.pdbx_seq_one_letter_code
_entity_poly.pdbx_strand_id
1 'polypeptide(L)'
;MSHAAYARTAQFSSPREVEAQTLLMAARKLVEVQTNWNGPDKKMQAALLFNRRLWTIFMGAAESNDNPQPLEVRQNILNIAIFVMQRTIEMQTNPTPEKLQPLIDINANIAAGLSGRP
;
A
#
# COMPACT_ATOMS: atom_id res chain seq x y z
N MET A 1 -6.03 -8.28 -24.28
CA MET A 1 -5.40 -9.49 -23.75
C MET A 1 -6.41 -10.62 -23.69
N SER A 2 -6.02 -11.81 -24.07
CA SER A 2 -6.91 -12.97 -24.05
C SER A 2 -7.15 -13.43 -22.62
N HIS A 3 -8.29 -14.08 -22.40
CA HIS A 3 -8.64 -14.68 -21.12
C HIS A 3 -7.58 -15.72 -20.68
N ALA A 4 -7.07 -16.50 -21.63
CA ALA A 4 -6.09 -17.52 -21.35
C ALA A 4 -4.77 -16.94 -20.86
N ALA A 5 -4.31 -15.83 -21.46
CA ALA A 5 -3.09 -15.15 -21.03
C ALA A 5 -3.24 -14.56 -19.63
N TYR A 6 -4.38 -13.95 -19.33
CA TYR A 6 -4.65 -13.40 -18.02
C TYR A 6 -4.69 -14.50 -16.95
N ALA A 7 -5.42 -15.57 -17.20
CA ALA A 7 -5.53 -16.68 -16.25
C ALA A 7 -4.17 -17.33 -16.00
N ARG A 8 -3.33 -17.44 -17.04
CA ARG A 8 -1.99 -18.01 -16.90
C ARG A 8 -1.11 -17.13 -16.01
N THR A 9 -1.16 -15.82 -16.20
CA THR A 9 -0.41 -14.87 -15.38
C THR A 9 -0.84 -15.00 -13.92
N ALA A 10 -2.16 -15.04 -13.65
CA ALA A 10 -2.69 -15.18 -12.32
C ALA A 10 -2.26 -16.50 -11.66
N GLN A 11 -2.15 -17.60 -12.43
CA GLN A 11 -1.72 -18.88 -11.90
C GLN A 11 -0.27 -18.88 -11.43
N PHE A 12 0.60 -18.08 -12.05
CA PHE A 12 2.02 -18.04 -11.71
C PHE A 12 2.36 -16.98 -10.64
N SER A 13 1.40 -16.10 -10.31
CA SER A 13 1.61 -15.10 -9.28
C SER A 13 1.00 -15.59 -7.97
N SER A 14 1.81 -15.71 -6.92
CA SER A 14 1.30 -16.03 -5.59
C SER A 14 0.52 -14.82 -5.04
N PRO A 15 -0.41 -15.04 -4.10
CA PRO A 15 -1.09 -13.92 -3.44
C PRO A 15 -0.12 -12.93 -2.81
N ARG A 16 0.98 -13.41 -2.23
CA ARG A 16 2.01 -12.54 -1.64
C ARG A 16 2.69 -11.67 -2.68
N GLU A 17 2.97 -12.23 -3.85
CA GLU A 17 3.56 -11.47 -4.96
C GLU A 17 2.60 -10.41 -5.49
N VAL A 18 1.32 -10.73 -5.60
CA VAL A 18 0.29 -9.77 -6.02
C VAL A 18 0.20 -8.62 -5.02
N GLU A 19 0.19 -8.94 -3.72
CA GLU A 19 0.18 -7.93 -2.67
C GLU A 19 1.43 -7.06 -2.73
N ALA A 20 2.61 -7.66 -2.91
CA ALA A 20 3.87 -6.93 -3.03
C ALA A 20 3.85 -5.99 -4.23
N GLN A 21 3.37 -6.45 -5.38
CA GLN A 21 3.28 -5.63 -6.58
C GLN A 21 2.32 -4.47 -6.41
N THR A 22 1.20 -4.70 -5.73
CA THR A 22 0.22 -3.64 -5.47
C THR A 22 0.79 -2.58 -4.52
N LEU A 23 1.52 -3.00 -3.50
CA LEU A 23 2.22 -2.08 -2.58
C LEU A 23 3.27 -1.25 -3.32
N LEU A 24 4.03 -1.88 -4.23
CA LEU A 24 5.01 -1.16 -5.04
C LEU A 24 4.34 -0.18 -6.00
N MET A 25 3.19 -0.54 -6.55
CA MET A 25 2.41 0.36 -7.39
C MET A 25 1.95 1.57 -6.60
N ALA A 26 1.45 1.35 -5.37
CA ALA A 26 1.05 2.44 -4.48
C ALA A 26 2.24 3.34 -4.15
N ALA A 27 3.40 2.74 -3.85
CA ALA A 27 4.62 3.49 -3.57
C ALA A 27 5.04 4.35 -4.76
N ARG A 28 5.01 3.80 -5.97
CA ARG A 28 5.38 4.54 -7.19
C ARG A 28 4.47 5.73 -7.43
N LYS A 29 3.17 5.58 -7.20
CA LYS A 29 2.21 6.69 -7.34
C LYS A 29 2.54 7.81 -6.35
N LEU A 30 2.89 7.46 -5.13
CA LEU A 30 3.27 8.43 -4.10
C LEU A 30 4.62 9.10 -4.42
N VAL A 31 5.59 8.34 -4.93
CA VAL A 31 6.89 8.88 -5.36
C VAL A 31 6.70 9.89 -6.50
N GLU A 32 5.86 9.57 -7.47
CA GLU A 32 5.59 10.48 -8.58
C GLU A 32 5.02 11.81 -8.08
N VAL A 33 4.08 11.77 -7.15
CA VAL A 33 3.53 12.97 -6.53
C VAL A 33 4.61 13.76 -5.78
N GLN A 34 5.44 13.06 -4.99
CA GLN A 34 6.50 13.69 -4.22
C GLN A 34 7.54 14.35 -5.12
N THR A 35 7.99 13.65 -6.15
CA THR A 35 9.02 14.11 -7.08
C THR A 35 8.55 15.32 -7.89
N ASN A 36 7.30 15.30 -8.32
CA ASN A 36 6.72 16.35 -9.14
C ASN A 36 5.77 17.23 -8.32
N TRP A 37 6.09 17.46 -7.07
CA TRP A 37 5.22 18.16 -6.13
C TRP A 37 4.76 19.50 -6.69
N ASN A 38 3.46 19.71 -6.72
CA ASN A 38 2.82 20.93 -7.20
C ASN A 38 1.66 21.33 -6.28
N GLY A 39 1.84 21.09 -4.96
CA GLY A 39 0.79 21.32 -3.98
C GLY A 39 -0.27 20.24 -4.01
N PRO A 40 -1.35 20.41 -3.24
CA PRO A 40 -2.46 19.47 -3.24
C PRO A 40 -3.22 19.56 -4.56
N ASP A 41 -3.15 18.50 -5.35
CA ASP A 41 -3.80 18.41 -6.64
C ASP A 41 -4.52 17.06 -6.82
N LYS A 42 -5.08 16.85 -8.00
CA LYS A 42 -5.82 15.62 -8.31
C LYS A 42 -4.92 14.38 -8.27
N LYS A 43 -3.66 14.52 -8.68
CA LYS A 43 -2.70 13.40 -8.65
C LYS A 43 -2.39 12.99 -7.23
N MET A 44 -2.20 13.95 -6.34
CA MET A 44 -2.00 13.67 -4.93
C MET A 44 -3.21 12.93 -4.35
N GLN A 45 -4.41 13.45 -4.62
CA GLN A 45 -5.64 12.83 -4.11
C GLN A 45 -5.81 11.41 -4.63
N ALA A 46 -5.53 11.18 -5.92
CA ALA A 46 -5.64 9.84 -6.50
C ALA A 46 -4.63 8.86 -5.88
N ALA A 47 -3.40 9.30 -5.68
CA ALA A 47 -2.36 8.45 -5.06
C ALA A 47 -2.70 8.12 -3.61
N LEU A 48 -3.16 9.10 -2.84
CA LEU A 48 -3.56 8.90 -1.45
C LEU A 48 -4.79 7.98 -1.34
N LEU A 49 -5.75 8.14 -2.24
CA LEU A 49 -6.94 7.30 -2.26
C LEU A 49 -6.59 5.85 -2.58
N PHE A 50 -5.73 5.63 -3.58
CA PHE A 50 -5.27 4.28 -3.93
C PHE A 50 -4.62 3.62 -2.72
N ASN A 51 -3.72 4.33 -2.05
CA ASN A 51 -3.01 3.82 -0.88
C ASN A 51 -3.97 3.55 0.28
N ARG A 52 -4.92 4.44 0.52
CA ARG A 52 -5.91 4.26 1.58
C ARG A 52 -6.78 3.03 1.35
N ARG A 53 -7.22 2.82 0.11
CA ARG A 53 -8.04 1.65 -0.25
C ARG A 53 -7.26 0.37 -0.04
N LEU A 54 -5.99 0.34 -0.44
CA LEU A 54 -5.13 -0.81 -0.25
C LEU A 54 -4.97 -1.15 1.23
N TRP A 55 -4.67 -0.15 2.05
CA TRP A 55 -4.48 -0.36 3.47
C TRP A 55 -5.78 -0.68 4.21
N THR A 56 -6.92 -0.22 3.72
CA THR A 56 -8.24 -0.63 4.24
C THR A 56 -8.44 -2.12 4.04
N ILE A 57 -8.04 -2.66 2.89
CA ILE A 57 -8.12 -4.11 2.61
C ILE A 57 -7.20 -4.87 3.56
N PHE A 58 -5.95 -4.45 3.73
CA PHE A 58 -5.01 -5.09 4.64
C PHE A 58 -5.50 -5.06 6.09
N MET A 59 -6.07 -3.94 6.51
CA MET A 59 -6.63 -3.79 7.84
C MET A 59 -7.78 -4.77 8.07
N GLY A 60 -8.70 -4.86 7.11
CA GLY A 60 -9.82 -5.79 7.19
C GLY A 60 -9.35 -7.24 7.25
N ALA A 61 -8.35 -7.60 6.45
CA ALA A 61 -7.77 -8.94 6.49
C ALA A 61 -7.11 -9.23 7.85
N ALA A 62 -6.40 -8.27 8.41
CA ALA A 62 -5.72 -8.44 9.69
C ALA A 62 -6.71 -8.58 10.86
N GLU A 63 -7.91 -8.00 10.75
CA GLU A 63 -8.96 -8.10 11.76
C GLU A 63 -9.76 -9.40 11.66
N SER A 64 -9.68 -10.09 10.53
CA SER A 64 -10.49 -11.29 10.30
C SER A 64 -10.05 -12.44 11.19
N ASN A 65 -11.02 -13.13 11.80
CA ASN A 65 -10.76 -14.31 12.60
C ASN A 65 -10.25 -15.50 11.76
N ASP A 66 -10.47 -15.46 10.46
CA ASP A 66 -10.00 -16.49 9.53
C ASP A 66 -8.58 -16.29 9.06
N ASN A 67 -7.94 -15.19 9.46
CA ASN A 67 -6.57 -14.90 9.06
C ASN A 67 -5.61 -15.87 9.75
N PRO A 68 -4.78 -16.63 8.97
CA PRO A 68 -3.88 -17.62 9.53
C PRO A 68 -2.61 -17.04 10.15
N GLN A 69 -2.37 -15.75 9.99
CA GLN A 69 -1.17 -15.11 10.52
C GLN A 69 -1.17 -15.06 12.05
N PRO A 70 0.01 -15.13 12.70
CA PRO A 70 0.10 -14.93 14.14
C PRO A 70 -0.50 -13.60 14.58
N LEU A 71 -1.06 -13.58 15.79
CA LEU A 71 -1.68 -12.37 16.33
C LEU A 71 -0.72 -11.18 16.33
N GLU A 72 0.55 -11.39 16.65
CA GLU A 72 1.56 -10.33 16.66
C GLU A 72 1.72 -9.68 15.29
N VAL A 73 1.77 -10.50 14.22
CA VAL A 73 1.87 -9.99 12.84
C VAL A 73 0.63 -9.18 12.49
N ARG A 74 -0.54 -9.69 12.84
CA ARG A 74 -1.81 -9.02 12.57
C ARG A 74 -1.90 -7.68 13.30
N GLN A 75 -1.45 -7.62 14.55
CA GLN A 75 -1.42 -6.37 15.31
C GLN A 75 -0.46 -5.37 14.72
N ASN A 76 0.71 -5.82 14.24
CA ASN A 76 1.66 -4.94 13.57
C ASN A 76 1.05 -4.32 12.30
N ILE A 77 0.34 -5.12 11.50
CA ILE A 77 -0.36 -4.62 10.31
C ILE A 77 -1.41 -3.57 10.69
N LEU A 78 -2.18 -3.84 11.76
CA LEU A 78 -3.19 -2.89 12.23
C LEU A 78 -2.58 -1.58 12.70
N ASN A 79 -1.46 -1.64 13.42
CA ASN A 79 -0.76 -0.43 13.88
C ASN A 79 -0.24 0.40 12.70
N ILE A 80 0.33 -0.27 11.70
CA ILE A 80 0.79 0.40 10.49
C ILE A 80 -0.38 1.03 9.74
N ALA A 81 -1.49 0.30 9.62
CA ALA A 81 -2.69 0.81 8.95
C ALA A 81 -3.23 2.07 9.62
N ILE A 82 -3.24 2.11 10.96
CA ILE A 82 -3.64 3.29 11.72
C ILE A 82 -2.75 4.48 11.37
N PHE A 83 -1.44 4.28 11.35
CA PHE A 83 -0.48 5.33 10.97
C PHE A 83 -0.76 5.81 9.55
N VAL A 84 -0.97 4.89 8.60
CA VAL A 84 -1.27 5.22 7.21
C VAL A 84 -2.52 6.10 7.11
N MET A 85 -3.59 5.74 7.84
CA MET A 85 -4.83 6.51 7.84
C MET A 85 -4.62 7.90 8.43
N GLN A 86 -3.90 8.00 9.54
CA GLN A 86 -3.60 9.30 10.18
C GLN A 86 -2.78 10.20 9.26
N ARG A 87 -1.74 9.66 8.62
CA ARG A 87 -0.90 10.44 7.71
C ARG A 87 -1.69 10.88 6.48
N THR A 88 -2.60 10.03 5.99
CA THR A 88 -3.47 10.37 4.86
C THR A 88 -4.35 11.58 5.21
N ILE A 89 -4.89 11.60 6.44
CA ILE A 89 -5.68 12.73 6.92
C ILE A 89 -4.81 14.00 7.03
N GLU A 90 -3.60 13.88 7.57
CA GLU A 90 -2.68 15.03 7.66
C GLU A 90 -2.39 15.64 6.29
N MET A 91 -2.28 14.81 5.26
CA MET A 91 -2.06 15.29 3.90
C MET A 91 -3.24 16.10 3.36
N GLN A 92 -4.44 15.92 3.92
CA GLN A 92 -5.61 16.72 3.54
C GLN A 92 -5.62 18.09 4.20
N THR A 93 -5.04 18.21 5.38
CA THR A 93 -5.06 19.43 6.17
C THR A 93 -3.80 20.27 6.07
N ASN A 94 -2.66 19.62 5.92
CA ASN A 94 -1.36 20.30 5.82
C ASN A 94 -0.42 19.51 4.90
N PRO A 95 -0.68 19.52 3.58
CA PRO A 95 0.07 18.73 2.63
C PRO A 95 1.49 19.25 2.44
N THR A 96 2.47 18.36 2.56
CA THR A 96 3.86 18.60 2.19
C THR A 96 4.43 17.35 1.54
N PRO A 97 5.40 17.49 0.61
CA PRO A 97 5.96 16.32 -0.05
C PRO A 97 6.71 15.39 0.92
N GLU A 98 7.32 15.94 1.96
CA GLU A 98 8.09 15.16 2.94
C GLU A 98 7.20 14.18 3.71
N LYS A 99 5.93 14.52 3.93
CA LYS A 99 4.99 13.66 4.66
C LYS A 99 4.63 12.39 3.91
N LEU A 100 4.89 12.35 2.61
CA LEU A 100 4.67 11.15 1.81
C LEU A 100 5.75 10.10 2.02
N GLN A 101 6.94 10.49 2.47
CA GLN A 101 8.08 9.58 2.58
C GLN A 101 7.81 8.37 3.46
N PRO A 102 7.24 8.51 4.68
CA PRO A 102 6.93 7.33 5.49
C PRO A 102 5.96 6.37 4.81
N LEU A 103 4.99 6.88 4.06
CA LEU A 103 4.03 6.04 3.33
C LEU A 103 4.74 5.25 2.23
N ILE A 104 5.65 5.89 1.52
CA ILE A 104 6.49 5.26 0.49
C ILE A 104 7.34 4.16 1.10
N ASP A 105 8.02 4.47 2.21
CA ASP A 105 8.94 3.54 2.88
C ASP A 105 8.18 2.32 3.43
N ILE A 106 7.03 2.52 4.04
CA ILE A 106 6.19 1.44 4.55
C ILE A 106 5.82 0.50 3.42
N ASN A 107 5.30 1.03 2.32
CA ASN A 107 4.87 0.20 1.19
C ASN A 107 6.03 -0.59 0.59
N ALA A 108 7.18 0.07 0.41
CA ALA A 108 8.36 -0.58 -0.15
C ALA A 108 8.91 -1.68 0.78
N ASN A 109 8.96 -1.41 2.08
CA ASN A 109 9.49 -2.37 3.05
C ASN A 109 8.57 -3.58 3.22
N ILE A 110 7.26 -3.37 3.27
CA ILE A 110 6.30 -4.48 3.35
C ILE A 110 6.35 -5.31 2.06
N ALA A 111 6.44 -4.66 0.90
CA ALA A 111 6.57 -5.36 -0.38
C ALA A 111 7.82 -6.23 -0.43
N ALA A 112 8.95 -5.70 0.05
CA ALA A 112 10.20 -6.46 0.11
C ALA A 112 10.08 -7.70 0.98
N GLY A 113 9.44 -7.55 2.16
CA GLY A 113 9.18 -8.67 3.05
C GLY A 113 8.31 -9.75 2.42
N LEU A 114 7.24 -9.33 1.74
CA LEU A 114 6.32 -10.26 1.06
C LEU A 114 6.99 -11.00 -0.11
N SER A 115 7.95 -10.36 -0.76
CA SER A 115 8.70 -10.96 -1.88
C SER A 115 9.88 -11.80 -1.40
N GLY A 116 10.09 -11.93 -0.08
CA GLY A 116 11.22 -12.67 0.47
C GLY A 116 12.56 -11.96 0.28
N ARG A 117 12.56 -10.68 0.02
CA ARG A 117 13.78 -9.87 -0.12
C ARG A 117 14.13 -9.22 1.21
N PRO A 118 15.42 -9.19 1.54
CA PRO A 118 15.85 -8.51 2.76
C PRO A 118 15.67 -6.98 2.70
#